data_ee18cec9d0d0006f638e6bbbd1cddee7
#
_entry.id   ee18cec9d0d0006f638e6bbbd1cddee7
#
_cell.length_a   1.000
_cell.length_b   1.000
_cell.length_c   1.000
_cell.angle_alpha   90.00
_cell.angle_beta   90.00
_cell.angle_gamma   90.00
#
_symmetry.space_group_name_H-M   'P 1'
#
loop_
_entity.id
_entity.type
_entity.pdbx_description
1 polymer ?
#
loop_
_entity_poly.entity_id
_entity_poly.type
_entity_poly.pdbx_seq_one_letter_code
_entity_poly.pdbx_strand_id
1 'polypeptide(L)'
;MIELQHLTKRFATQGGTVVALNDINLTIRDGDVYGIIGMSGAGKSTLVRCINMLERPDEGNVIVNGKQMQDLRAADLRAARREITMIFQQFNLLMQRTCLRNICLLYTSDAADEL
;
A
#
# COMPACT_ATOMS: atom_id res chain seq x y z
N MET A 1 10.86 -4.78 -8.57
CA MET A 1 10.26 -6.08 -8.25
C MET A 1 9.52 -6.00 -6.93
N ILE A 2 8.38 -6.61 -6.84
CA ILE A 2 7.58 -6.70 -5.61
C ILE A 2 7.46 -8.16 -5.24
N GLU A 3 7.82 -8.50 -4.01
CA GLU A 3 7.68 -9.85 -3.48
C GLU A 3 6.84 -9.82 -2.20
N LEU A 4 5.84 -10.69 -2.14
CA LEU A 4 5.07 -10.96 -0.94
C LEU A 4 5.36 -12.38 -0.50
N GLN A 5 5.76 -12.55 0.75
CA GLN A 5 6.15 -13.85 1.32
C GLN A 5 5.31 -14.13 2.55
N HIS A 6 4.48 -15.16 2.48
CA HIS A 6 3.64 -15.61 3.60
C HIS A 6 2.83 -14.48 4.25
N LEU A 7 2.28 -13.60 3.41
CA LEU A 7 1.60 -12.41 3.88
C LEU A 7 0.23 -12.77 4.46
N THR A 8 0.02 -12.39 5.70
CA THR A 8 -1.24 -12.62 6.41
C THR A 8 -1.70 -11.34 7.09
N LYS A 9 -2.97 -11.02 6.92
CA LYS A 9 -3.61 -9.87 7.57
C LYS A 9 -4.96 -10.24 8.10
N ARG A 10 -5.17 -9.95 9.38
CA ARG A 10 -6.42 -10.20 10.10
C ARG A 10 -7.00 -8.89 10.61
N PHE A 11 -8.31 -8.80 10.62
CA PHE A 11 -9.03 -7.68 11.20
C PHE A 11 -9.97 -8.18 12.29
N ALA A 12 -9.97 -7.49 13.43
CA ALA A 12 -10.93 -7.74 14.49
C ALA A 12 -12.27 -7.10 14.11
N THR A 13 -13.34 -7.87 14.23
CA THR A 13 -14.71 -7.41 13.99
C THR A 13 -15.58 -7.75 15.18
N GLN A 14 -16.82 -7.23 15.21
CA GLN A 14 -17.79 -7.56 16.27
C GLN A 14 -18.13 -9.04 16.29
N GLY A 15 -18.12 -9.71 15.13
CA GLY A 15 -18.38 -11.13 15.00
C GLY A 15 -17.17 -12.04 15.17
N GLY A 16 -15.99 -11.48 15.51
CA GLY A 16 -14.75 -12.22 15.65
C GLY A 16 -13.64 -11.67 14.76
N THR A 17 -12.71 -12.53 14.36
CA THR A 17 -11.59 -12.15 13.53
C THR A 17 -11.86 -12.54 12.07
N VAL A 18 -11.63 -11.61 11.15
CA VAL A 18 -11.71 -11.86 9.70
C VAL A 18 -10.29 -11.91 9.15
N VAL A 19 -9.97 -13.01 8.46
CA VAL A 19 -8.69 -13.16 7.78
C VAL A 19 -8.83 -12.59 6.37
N ALA A 20 -8.30 -11.38 6.14
CA ALA A 20 -8.38 -10.73 4.84
C ALA A 20 -7.36 -11.30 3.85
N LEU A 21 -6.16 -11.60 4.33
CA LEU A 21 -5.09 -12.22 3.56
C LEU A 21 -4.57 -13.42 4.35
N ASN A 22 -4.41 -14.55 3.68
CA ASN A 22 -3.97 -15.78 4.32
C ASN A 22 -2.83 -16.42 3.53
N ASP A 23 -1.64 -16.29 4.05
CA ASP A 23 -0.42 -16.91 3.48
C ASP A 23 -0.24 -16.59 1.99
N ILE A 24 -0.30 -15.31 1.65
CA ILE A 24 -0.19 -14.86 0.27
C ILE A 24 1.28 -14.82 -0.15
N ASN A 25 1.59 -15.51 -1.22
CA ASN A 25 2.92 -15.53 -1.83
C ASN A 25 2.79 -15.13 -3.29
N LEU A 26 3.47 -14.05 -3.68
CA LEU A 26 3.51 -13.66 -5.07
C LEU A 26 4.75 -12.81 -5.37
N THR A 27 5.14 -12.82 -6.65
CA THR A 27 6.24 -12.01 -7.15
C THR A 27 5.77 -11.26 -8.38
N ILE A 28 5.94 -9.94 -8.38
CA ILE A 28 5.68 -9.08 -9.53
C ILE A 28 7.03 -8.54 -10.01
N ARG A 29 7.42 -8.91 -11.21
CA ARG A 29 8.72 -8.54 -11.78
C ARG A 29 8.66 -7.15 -12.39
N ASP A 30 9.82 -6.54 -12.54
CA ASP A 30 9.94 -5.24 -13.21
C ASP A 30 9.36 -5.31 -14.62
N GLY A 31 8.59 -4.31 -14.99
CA GLY A 31 7.94 -4.24 -16.30
C GLY A 31 6.65 -5.03 -16.44
N ASP A 32 6.27 -5.83 -15.43
CA ASP A 32 5.04 -6.61 -15.49
C ASP A 32 3.81 -5.73 -15.22
N VAL A 33 2.72 -6.09 -15.87
CA VAL A 33 1.37 -5.64 -15.53
C VAL A 33 0.66 -6.82 -14.88
N TYR A 34 0.35 -6.68 -13.61
CA TYR A 34 -0.20 -7.77 -12.80
C TYR A 34 -1.64 -7.47 -12.41
N GLY A 35 -2.56 -8.34 -12.78
CA GLY A 35 -3.98 -8.18 -12.47
C GLY A 35 -4.37 -8.93 -11.20
N ILE A 36 -5.11 -8.26 -10.33
CA ILE A 36 -5.69 -8.85 -9.13
C ILE A 36 -7.20 -8.78 -9.26
N ILE A 37 -7.84 -9.94 -9.32
CA ILE A 37 -9.28 -10.04 -9.49
C ILE A 37 -9.90 -10.78 -8.31
N GLY A 38 -11.14 -10.46 -8.02
CA GLY A 38 -11.90 -11.09 -6.95
C GLY A 38 -13.17 -10.31 -6.66
N MET A 39 -14.06 -10.93 -5.92
CA MET A 39 -15.29 -10.28 -5.48
C MET A 39 -15.01 -9.19 -4.46
N SER A 40 -15.95 -8.28 -4.28
CA SER A 40 -15.89 -7.27 -3.22
C SER A 40 -15.71 -7.98 -1.86
N GLY A 41 -14.78 -7.49 -1.06
CA GLY A 41 -14.45 -8.10 0.23
C GLY A 41 -13.47 -9.26 0.17
N ALA A 42 -12.91 -9.58 -1.01
CA ALA A 42 -11.94 -10.67 -1.15
C ALA A 42 -10.51 -10.33 -0.70
N GLY A 43 -10.28 -9.09 -0.24
CA GLY A 43 -8.98 -8.68 0.26
C GLY A 43 -8.09 -7.95 -0.76
N LYS A 44 -8.61 -7.63 -1.95
CA LYS A 44 -7.83 -6.93 -2.99
C LYS A 44 -7.25 -5.60 -2.51
N SER A 45 -8.09 -4.77 -1.92
CA SER A 45 -7.67 -3.46 -1.39
C SER A 45 -6.69 -3.61 -0.25
N THR A 46 -6.89 -4.59 0.61
CA THR A 46 -5.98 -4.89 1.72
C THR A 46 -4.61 -5.30 1.20
N LEU A 47 -4.56 -6.14 0.17
CA LEU A 47 -3.31 -6.56 -0.45
C LEU A 47 -2.52 -5.36 -0.98
N VAL A 48 -3.17 -4.48 -1.73
CA VAL A 48 -2.53 -3.29 -2.30
C VAL A 48 -2.05 -2.35 -1.19
N ARG A 49 -2.84 -2.18 -0.13
CA ARG A 49 -2.45 -1.35 1.02
C ARG A 49 -1.28 -1.92 1.81
N CYS A 50 -1.14 -3.23 1.86
CA CYS A 50 0.01 -3.87 2.51
C CYS A 50 1.30 -3.63 1.73
N ILE A 51 1.23 -3.54 0.41
CA ILE A 51 2.43 -3.31 -0.42
C ILE A 51 3.10 -1.99 -0.07
N ASN A 52 2.35 -0.92 0.17
CA ASN A 52 2.92 0.37 0.55
C ASN A 52 2.81 0.69 2.05
N MET A 53 2.47 -0.29 2.86
CA MET A 53 2.38 -0.18 4.32
C MET A 53 1.30 0.76 4.84
N LEU A 54 0.27 1.05 4.05
CA LEU A 54 -0.94 1.71 4.58
C LEU A 54 -1.66 0.80 5.57
N GLU A 55 -1.60 -0.51 5.33
CA GLU A 55 -1.97 -1.54 6.29
C GLU A 55 -0.73 -2.37 6.60
N ARG A 56 -0.44 -2.59 7.87
CA ARG A 56 0.69 -3.44 8.25
C ARG A 56 0.23 -4.90 8.31
N PRO A 57 0.95 -5.82 7.65
CA PRO A 57 0.63 -7.24 7.77
C PRO A 57 0.88 -7.74 9.20
N ASP A 58 0.14 -8.75 9.60
CA ASP A 58 0.36 -9.43 10.88
C ASP A 58 1.50 -10.43 10.80
N GLU A 59 1.67 -11.04 9.64
CA GLU A 59 2.73 -12.01 9.37
C GLU A 59 3.23 -11.83 7.94
N GLY A 60 4.46 -12.24 7.73
CA GLY A 60 5.06 -12.27 6.41
C GLY A 60 5.91 -11.06 6.08
N ASN A 61 6.41 -11.05 4.86
CA ASN A 61 7.33 -10.02 4.39
C ASN A 61 6.80 -9.35 3.13
N VAL A 62 6.97 -8.03 3.05
CA VAL A 62 6.72 -7.23 1.86
C VAL A 62 8.04 -6.65 1.41
N ILE A 63 8.52 -7.06 0.24
CA ILE A 63 9.79 -6.63 -0.31
C ILE A 63 9.53 -5.87 -1.60
N VAL A 64 9.94 -4.60 -1.64
CA VAL A 64 9.79 -3.75 -2.81
C VAL A 64 11.17 -3.22 -3.19
N ASN A 65 11.62 -3.54 -4.40
CA ASN A 65 12.93 -3.16 -4.92
C ASN A 65 14.07 -3.49 -3.95
N GLY A 66 14.02 -4.68 -3.36
CA GLY A 66 15.01 -5.19 -2.42
C GLY A 66 14.88 -4.67 -1.00
N LYS A 67 13.90 -3.81 -0.70
CA LYS A 67 13.70 -3.25 0.64
C LYS A 67 12.57 -3.97 1.34
N GLN A 68 12.82 -4.44 2.56
CA GLN A 68 11.77 -5.00 3.42
C GLN A 68 10.97 -3.86 4.03
N MET A 69 9.79 -3.63 3.49
CA MET A 69 8.96 -2.45 3.82
C MET A 69 8.57 -2.39 5.30
N GLN A 70 8.31 -3.55 5.91
CA GLN A 70 7.89 -3.60 7.31
C GLN A 70 8.99 -3.22 8.30
N ASP A 71 10.26 -3.26 7.88
CA ASP A 71 11.42 -2.97 8.74
C ASP A 71 11.96 -1.55 8.55
N LEU A 72 11.40 -0.79 7.61
CA LEU A 72 11.87 0.57 7.33
C LEU A 72 11.47 1.54 8.44
N ARG A 73 12.39 2.45 8.76
CA ARG A 73 12.10 3.60 9.63
C ARG A 73 11.15 4.55 8.91
N ALA A 74 10.49 5.43 9.66
CA ALA A 74 9.48 6.34 9.11
C ALA A 74 10.03 7.18 7.93
N ALA A 75 11.26 7.70 8.03
CA ALA A 75 11.87 8.48 6.95
C ALA A 75 12.14 7.63 5.71
N ASP A 76 12.66 6.42 5.89
CA ASP A 76 12.96 5.51 4.80
C ASP A 76 11.68 4.98 4.16
N LEU A 77 10.65 4.76 4.95
CA LEU A 77 9.34 4.35 4.44
C LEU A 77 8.71 5.43 3.58
N ARG A 78 8.80 6.70 4.00
CA ARG A 78 8.32 7.82 3.18
C ARG A 78 9.07 7.90 1.85
N ALA A 79 10.39 7.70 1.88
CA ALA A 79 11.20 7.67 0.66
C ALA A 79 10.80 6.52 -0.27
N ALA A 80 10.57 5.33 0.28
CA ALA A 80 10.11 4.17 -0.49
C ALA A 80 8.73 4.41 -1.09
N ARG A 81 7.82 5.05 -0.35
CA ARG A 81 6.47 5.36 -0.84
C ARG A 81 6.45 6.33 -2.00
N ARG A 82 7.46 7.16 -2.17
CA ARG A 82 7.57 8.04 -3.35
C ARG A 82 7.72 7.26 -4.64
N GLU A 83 8.26 6.06 -4.58
CA GLU A 83 8.41 5.18 -5.74
C GLU A 83 7.14 4.36 -6.01
N ILE A 84 6.18 4.38 -5.09
CA ILE A 84 4.93 3.61 -5.19
C ILE A 84 3.77 4.58 -5.24
N THR A 85 3.12 4.67 -6.40
CA THR A 85 1.94 5.53 -6.55
C THR A 85 0.68 4.68 -6.50
N MET A 86 -0.40 5.25 -5.98
CA MET A 86 -1.70 4.59 -5.89
C MET A 86 -2.80 5.45 -6.48
N ILE A 87 -3.73 4.78 -7.17
CA ILE A 87 -5.00 5.38 -7.56
C ILE A 87 -6.05 4.79 -6.62
N PHE A 88 -6.64 5.66 -5.79
CA PHE A 88 -7.65 5.23 -4.81
C PHE A 88 -9.02 5.14 -5.45
N GLN A 89 -9.93 4.35 -4.84
CA GLN A 89 -11.32 4.26 -5.27
C GLN A 89 -12.06 5.59 -5.10
N GLN A 90 -11.70 6.36 -4.09
CA GLN A 90 -12.22 7.72 -3.87
C GLN A 90 -11.27 8.73 -4.48
N PHE A 91 -11.79 9.93 -4.74
CA PHE A 91 -10.98 10.98 -5.38
C PHE A 91 -9.82 11.46 -4.51
N ASN A 92 -9.96 11.40 -3.18
CA ASN A 92 -8.94 11.82 -2.21
C ASN A 92 -8.44 13.24 -2.45
N LEU A 93 -9.36 14.14 -2.84
CA LEU A 93 -9.04 15.52 -3.08
C LEU A 93 -9.05 16.30 -1.76
N LEU A 94 -8.14 17.26 -1.66
CA LEU A 94 -8.14 18.21 -0.56
C LEU A 94 -9.15 19.30 -0.87
N MET A 95 -10.28 19.28 -0.19
CA MET A 95 -11.40 20.18 -0.47
C MET A 95 -11.06 21.65 -0.18
N GLN A 96 -10.11 21.90 0.70
CA GLN A 96 -9.65 23.25 1.04
C GLN A 96 -8.65 23.82 0.01
N ARG A 97 -8.29 23.04 -0.99
CA ARG A 97 -7.34 23.47 -2.03
C ARG A 97 -8.00 23.53 -3.40
N THR A 98 -7.46 24.39 -4.27
CA THR A 98 -7.93 24.51 -5.65
C THR A 98 -7.62 23.25 -6.44
N CYS A 99 -8.26 23.11 -7.60
CA CYS A 99 -7.98 22.01 -8.53
C CYS A 99 -6.49 21.98 -8.92
N LEU A 100 -5.93 23.14 -9.25
CA LEU A 100 -4.51 23.25 -9.63
C LEU A 100 -3.59 22.77 -8.49
N ARG A 101 -3.87 23.19 -7.26
CA ARG A 101 -3.05 22.80 -6.11
C ARG A 101 -3.14 21.29 -5.81
N ASN A 102 -4.31 20.69 -6.03
CA ASN A 102 -4.44 19.23 -5.93
C ASN A 102 -3.57 18.53 -6.98
N ILE A 103 -3.56 19.00 -8.20
CA ILE A 103 -2.74 18.44 -9.27
C ILE A 103 -1.25 18.63 -8.98
N CYS A 104 -0.86 19.77 -8.44
CA CYS A 104 0.54 20.09 -8.16
C CYS A 104 1.04 19.53 -6.83
N LEU A 105 0.24 18.77 -6.11
CA LEU A 105 0.60 18.25 -4.78
C LEU A 105 1.90 17.44 -4.80
N LEU A 106 2.16 16.68 -5.87
CA LEU A 106 3.39 15.90 -6.01
C LEU A 106 4.64 16.78 -6.10
N TYR A 107 4.52 17.97 -6.68
CA TYR A 107 5.65 18.90 -6.77
C TYR A 107 6.01 19.51 -5.42
N THR A 108 5.07 19.51 -4.49
CA THR A 108 5.28 20.01 -3.13
C THR A 108 5.37 18.89 -2.11
N SER A 109 5.57 17.66 -2.56
CA SER A 109 5.58 16.48 -1.69
C SER A 109 6.67 16.54 -0.61
N ASP A 110 7.81 17.14 -0.91
CA ASP A 110 8.87 17.28 0.09
C ASP A 110 8.43 18.17 1.24
N ALA A 111 7.70 19.23 0.95
CA ALA A 111 7.10 20.08 1.98
C ALA A 111 5.96 19.34 2.70
N ALA A 112 5.20 18.51 1.99
CA ALA A 112 4.14 17.70 2.58
C ALA A 112 4.67 16.60 3.51
N ASP A 113 5.84 16.05 3.21
CA ASP A 113 6.49 15.04 4.05
C ASP A 113 6.92 15.58 5.42
N GLU A 114 7.05 16.90 5.54
CA GLU A 114 7.38 17.56 6.81
C GLU A 114 6.16 17.75 7.71
N LEU A 115 4.99 17.55 7.17
CA LEU A 115 3.74 17.66 7.91
C LEU A 115 3.40 16.34 8.60
#